data_4d8ebd53c2b0fe2a263a04ece9a8520b
#
_entry.id   4d8ebd53c2b0fe2a263a04ece9a8520b
#
_cell.length_a   1.000
_cell.length_b   1.000
_cell.length_c   1.000
_cell.angle_alpha   90.00
_cell.angle_beta   90.00
_cell.angle_gamma   90.00
#
_symmetry.space_group_name_H-M   'P 1'
#
loop_
_entity.id
_entity.type
_entity.pdbx_description
1 polymer ?
#
loop_
_entity_poly.entity_id
_entity_poly.type
_entity_poly.pdbx_seq_one_letter_code
_entity_poly.pdbx_strand_id
1 'polypeptide(L)'
;MGSFQTRSLALLMLGVACARSATPEHHLQLTAVVSDRDQNAAFECWEFSTAFTEYPTMGSAVNGLADVSNISYVILPPRSGEGLHKPPHPMFFALLSGSAHITFPEGDDELWIKDGENGLIVAVDTVGVGHYTEYPSDIPAIALQIPFKDGVAPTHRVVKHGPCSKTASDKKEELTIPGLLEELK
;
A
#
# COMPACT_ATOMS: atom_id res chain seq x y z
N MET A 1 32.98 76.13 21.50
CA MET A 1 33.41 74.75 21.35
C MET A 1 32.17 73.87 21.57
N GLY A 2 31.47 73.48 20.49
CA GLY A 2 30.23 72.66 20.53
C GLY A 2 30.53 71.28 20.05
N SER A 3 30.26 70.29 20.93
CA SER A 3 30.42 68.87 20.66
C SER A 3 29.18 68.33 19.91
N PHE A 4 29.34 67.86 18.68
CA PHE A 4 28.33 67.15 17.92
C PHE A 4 28.37 65.71 18.34
N GLN A 5 27.28 65.18 18.96
CA GLN A 5 27.05 63.76 19.19
C GLN A 5 26.28 63.16 17.99
N THR A 6 26.98 62.35 17.23
CA THR A 6 26.38 61.50 16.18
C THR A 6 25.67 60.30 16.81
N ARG A 7 24.33 60.24 16.72
CA ARG A 7 23.52 59.07 17.09
C ARG A 7 23.50 58.08 15.90
N SER A 8 24.15 56.95 16.06
CA SER A 8 24.02 55.81 15.11
C SER A 8 22.67 55.11 15.34
N LEU A 9 21.82 55.12 14.31
CA LEU A 9 20.60 54.33 14.26
C LEU A 9 20.96 52.91 13.77
N ALA A 10 20.91 51.92 14.64
CA ALA A 10 21.05 50.51 14.24
C ALA A 10 19.70 50.02 13.71
N LEU A 11 19.64 49.73 12.42
CA LEU A 11 18.46 49.15 11.74
C LEU A 11 18.45 47.65 11.99
N LEU A 12 17.54 47.17 12.88
CA LEU A 12 17.33 45.74 13.13
C LEU A 12 16.51 45.14 11.97
N MET A 13 17.18 44.40 11.10
CA MET A 13 16.50 43.61 10.06
C MET A 13 15.94 42.36 10.69
N LEU A 14 14.61 42.30 10.95
CA LEU A 14 13.90 41.06 11.29
C LEU A 14 13.78 40.21 10.03
N GLY A 15 14.61 39.20 9.92
CA GLY A 15 14.47 38.15 8.91
C GLY A 15 13.27 37.28 9.24
N VAL A 16 12.16 37.37 8.50
CA VAL A 16 11.06 36.43 8.54
C VAL A 16 11.51 35.13 7.87
N ALA A 17 11.88 34.15 8.69
CA ALA A 17 12.11 32.79 8.20
C ALA A 17 10.75 32.21 7.77
N CYS A 18 10.51 32.15 6.46
CA CYS A 18 9.37 31.46 5.88
C CYS A 18 9.60 29.96 6.07
N ALA A 19 9.04 29.36 7.13
CA ALA A 19 9.00 27.93 7.29
C ALA A 19 8.17 27.36 6.14
N ARG A 20 8.84 26.74 5.15
CA ARG A 20 8.16 25.92 4.15
C ARG A 20 7.54 24.76 4.90
N SER A 21 6.21 24.72 4.99
CA SER A 21 5.47 23.52 5.36
C SER A 21 5.82 22.44 4.33
N ALA A 22 6.57 21.43 4.73
CA ALA A 22 6.76 20.24 3.89
C ALA A 22 5.38 19.60 3.76
N THR A 23 4.90 19.41 2.53
CA THR A 23 3.76 18.52 2.27
C THR A 23 4.12 17.14 2.84
N PRO A 24 3.21 16.49 3.60
CA PRO A 24 3.49 15.15 4.10
C PRO A 24 3.79 14.24 2.91
N GLU A 25 4.89 13.48 3.00
CA GLU A 25 5.23 12.48 2.00
C GLU A 25 4.13 11.41 2.00
N HIS A 26 3.65 11.04 0.82
CA HIS A 26 2.66 9.99 0.64
C HIS A 26 3.38 8.67 0.37
N HIS A 27 3.03 7.63 1.11
CA HIS A 27 3.64 6.30 1.01
C HIS A 27 2.60 5.25 0.66
N LEU A 28 3.01 4.24 -0.09
CA LEU A 28 2.15 3.11 -0.42
C LEU A 28 1.87 2.29 0.83
N GLN A 29 0.59 1.97 1.05
CA GLN A 29 0.17 1.04 2.09
C GLN A 29 -0.48 -0.18 1.45
N LEU A 30 -0.03 -1.38 1.83
CA LEU A 30 -0.59 -2.65 1.38
C LEU A 30 -0.87 -3.55 2.58
N THR A 31 -1.95 -4.33 2.46
CA THR A 31 -2.21 -5.41 3.41
C THR A 31 -1.20 -6.53 3.21
N ALA A 32 -0.60 -6.97 4.30
CA ALA A 32 0.29 -8.11 4.36
C ALA A 32 -0.35 -9.26 5.13
N VAL A 33 -0.21 -10.48 4.59
CA VAL A 33 -0.44 -11.72 5.30
C VAL A 33 0.89 -12.16 5.90
N VAL A 34 0.96 -12.24 7.22
CA VAL A 34 2.19 -12.50 7.97
C VAL A 34 2.02 -13.70 8.90
N SER A 35 3.13 -14.27 9.38
CA SER A 35 3.11 -15.18 10.51
C SER A 35 3.41 -14.40 11.79
N ASP A 36 2.54 -14.51 12.78
CA ASP A 36 2.73 -13.91 14.08
C ASP A 36 3.78 -14.68 14.92
N ARG A 37 3.99 -14.27 16.18
CA ARG A 37 4.97 -14.90 17.07
C ARG A 37 4.60 -16.34 17.47
N ASP A 38 3.30 -16.66 17.44
CA ASP A 38 2.77 -17.98 17.77
C ASP A 38 2.63 -18.85 16.50
N GLN A 39 3.13 -18.35 15.35
CA GLN A 39 3.11 -18.97 14.04
C GLN A 39 1.70 -19.10 13.43
N ASN A 40 0.75 -18.32 13.90
CA ASN A 40 -0.55 -18.16 13.24
C ASN A 40 -0.44 -17.13 12.11
N ALA A 41 -1.27 -17.28 11.10
CA ALA A 41 -1.40 -16.28 10.07
C ALA A 41 -2.23 -15.08 10.58
N ALA A 42 -1.82 -13.88 10.23
CA ALA A 42 -2.47 -12.63 10.62
C ALA A 42 -2.37 -11.58 9.52
N PHE A 43 -3.22 -10.57 9.57
CA PHE A 43 -3.06 -9.39 8.70
C PHE A 43 -2.32 -8.27 9.43
N GLU A 44 -1.48 -7.59 8.65
CA GLU A 44 -0.87 -6.32 9.01
C GLU A 44 -1.07 -5.31 7.87
N CYS A 45 -1.20 -4.05 8.21
CA CYS A 45 -1.11 -2.99 7.23
C CYS A 45 0.33 -2.44 7.23
N TRP A 46 1.02 -2.60 6.11
CA TRP A 46 2.39 -2.16 5.91
C TRP A 46 2.44 -0.86 5.12
N GLU A 47 3.23 0.09 5.60
CA GLU A 47 3.58 1.30 4.87
C GLU A 47 5.04 1.19 4.40
N PHE A 48 5.24 1.27 3.08
CA PHE A 48 6.56 1.14 2.47
C PHE A 48 7.37 2.42 2.64
N SER A 49 8.70 2.26 2.79
CA SER A 49 9.60 3.38 3.02
C SER A 49 9.84 4.26 1.80
N THR A 50 9.54 3.74 0.59
CA THR A 50 9.66 4.52 -0.65
C THR A 50 8.43 5.39 -0.83
N ALA A 51 8.62 6.71 -0.89
CA ALA A 51 7.54 7.67 -1.11
C ALA A 51 7.09 7.69 -2.58
N PHE A 52 5.85 8.14 -2.79
CA PHE A 52 5.36 8.45 -4.14
C PHE A 52 6.14 9.64 -4.74
N THR A 53 6.43 9.52 -6.02
CA THR A 53 6.95 10.61 -6.85
C THR A 53 5.81 11.14 -7.72
N GLU A 54 5.53 12.42 -7.61
CA GLU A 54 4.51 13.10 -8.41
C GLU A 54 5.04 13.48 -9.79
N TYR A 55 4.30 13.13 -10.83
CA TYR A 55 4.59 13.49 -12.22
C TYR A 55 3.44 14.34 -12.77
N PRO A 56 3.67 15.59 -13.19
CA PRO A 56 2.61 16.54 -13.55
C PRO A 56 1.62 16.05 -14.62
N THR A 57 2.04 15.12 -15.48
CA THR A 57 1.22 14.63 -16.61
C THR A 57 0.86 13.16 -16.51
N MET A 58 1.39 12.43 -15.53
CA MET A 58 1.23 10.97 -15.43
C MET A 58 0.69 10.51 -14.06
N GLY A 59 0.49 11.44 -13.12
CA GLY A 59 0.10 11.10 -11.75
C GLY A 59 1.29 10.71 -10.88
N SER A 60 1.07 9.84 -9.91
CA SER A 60 2.05 9.46 -8.89
C SER A 60 2.60 8.05 -9.13
N ALA A 61 3.86 7.81 -8.81
CA ALA A 61 4.48 6.49 -8.89
C ALA A 61 5.42 6.22 -7.71
N VAL A 62 5.45 4.96 -7.27
CA VAL A 62 6.50 4.44 -6.37
C VAL A 62 7.51 3.68 -7.22
N ASN A 63 8.73 4.19 -7.34
CA ASN A 63 9.78 3.60 -8.14
C ASN A 63 10.70 2.74 -7.28
N GLY A 64 11.08 1.55 -7.78
CA GLY A 64 11.96 0.66 -7.06
C GLY A 64 11.34 0.09 -5.78
N LEU A 65 10.04 -0.24 -5.82
CA LEU A 65 9.30 -0.76 -4.67
C LEU A 65 9.94 -2.03 -4.11
N ALA A 66 10.40 -2.93 -4.97
CA ALA A 66 11.06 -4.18 -4.57
C ALA A 66 12.01 -4.70 -5.67
N ASP A 67 13.05 -5.41 -5.25
CA ASP A 67 13.76 -6.34 -6.11
C ASP A 67 12.99 -7.66 -6.17
N VAL A 68 12.73 -8.17 -7.38
CA VAL A 68 11.89 -9.36 -7.59
C VAL A 68 12.61 -10.42 -8.43
N SER A 69 12.11 -11.67 -8.36
CA SER A 69 12.61 -12.79 -9.16
C SER A 69 11.45 -13.60 -9.74
N ASN A 70 11.68 -14.36 -10.80
CA ASN A 70 10.81 -15.44 -11.33
C ASN A 70 9.30 -15.21 -11.21
N ILE A 71 8.80 -14.15 -11.80
CA ILE A 71 7.36 -13.80 -11.78
C ILE A 71 6.57 -14.90 -12.48
N SER A 72 5.51 -15.38 -11.81
CA SER A 72 4.57 -16.35 -12.38
C SER A 72 3.24 -15.68 -12.71
N TYR A 73 2.69 -16.01 -13.87
CA TYR A 73 1.32 -15.68 -14.26
C TYR A 73 0.45 -16.91 -13.98
N VAL A 74 -0.54 -16.78 -13.14
CA VAL A 74 -1.39 -17.90 -12.72
C VAL A 74 -2.85 -17.65 -13.11
N ILE A 75 -3.52 -18.75 -13.49
CA ILE A 75 -4.96 -18.77 -13.77
C ILE A 75 -5.59 -19.72 -12.77
N LEU A 76 -6.46 -19.21 -11.95
CA LEU A 76 -7.13 -19.91 -10.87
C LEU A 76 -8.58 -20.21 -11.31
N PRO A 77 -9.04 -21.47 -11.24
CA PRO A 77 -10.36 -21.83 -11.73
C PRO A 77 -11.46 -21.04 -11.02
N PRO A 78 -12.61 -20.79 -11.70
CA PRO A 78 -13.74 -20.16 -11.04
C PRO A 78 -14.30 -21.04 -9.93
N ARG A 79 -14.83 -20.44 -8.87
CA ARG A 79 -15.44 -21.11 -7.71
C ARG A 79 -14.51 -22.18 -7.09
N SER A 80 -13.23 -21.87 -6.97
CA SER A 80 -12.20 -22.75 -6.42
C SER A 80 -11.60 -22.19 -5.14
N GLY A 81 -10.80 -23.01 -4.47
CA GLY A 81 -10.03 -22.64 -3.30
C GLY A 81 -8.77 -23.49 -3.19
N GLU A 82 -7.75 -22.94 -2.58
CA GLU A 82 -6.46 -23.62 -2.42
C GLU A 82 -6.36 -24.44 -1.13
N GLY A 83 -7.38 -24.34 -0.25
CA GLY A 83 -7.31 -24.96 1.08
C GLY A 83 -6.30 -24.24 1.97
N LEU A 84 -5.90 -24.89 3.06
CA LEU A 84 -4.88 -24.36 3.97
C LEU A 84 -3.49 -24.47 3.32
N HIS A 85 -2.86 -23.35 3.06
CA HIS A 85 -1.57 -23.31 2.38
C HIS A 85 -0.72 -22.10 2.85
N LYS A 86 0.50 -22.08 2.41
CA LYS A 86 1.46 -20.97 2.59
C LYS A 86 1.98 -20.52 1.24
N PRO A 87 2.32 -19.23 1.08
CA PRO A 87 3.00 -18.80 -0.14
C PRO A 87 4.32 -19.55 -0.29
N PRO A 88 4.69 -19.97 -1.51
CA PRO A 88 5.93 -20.73 -1.74
C PRO A 88 7.18 -19.89 -1.43
N HIS A 89 7.07 -18.58 -1.51
CA HIS A 89 8.11 -17.60 -1.21
C HIS A 89 7.45 -16.31 -0.69
N PRO A 90 8.16 -15.49 0.10
CA PRO A 90 7.74 -14.12 0.37
C PRO A 90 7.56 -13.37 -0.95
N MET A 91 6.38 -12.77 -1.18
CA MET A 91 6.03 -12.21 -2.49
C MET A 91 4.99 -11.11 -2.42
N PHE A 92 4.89 -10.33 -3.50
CA PHE A 92 3.63 -9.68 -3.84
C PHE A 92 2.71 -10.67 -4.56
N PHE A 93 1.44 -10.59 -4.26
CA PHE A 93 0.37 -11.21 -5.04
C PHE A 93 -0.47 -10.09 -5.65
N ALA A 94 -0.53 -10.05 -6.97
CA ALA A 94 -1.27 -9.03 -7.71
C ALA A 94 -2.44 -9.69 -8.46
N LEU A 95 -3.67 -9.47 -7.99
CA LEU A 95 -4.88 -9.95 -8.64
C LEU A 95 -5.21 -9.01 -9.82
N LEU A 96 -5.19 -9.55 -11.03
CA LEU A 96 -5.46 -8.81 -12.28
C LEU A 96 -6.93 -8.88 -12.69
N SER A 97 -7.63 -9.97 -12.35
CA SER A 97 -9.06 -10.11 -12.58
C SER A 97 -9.69 -11.11 -11.61
N GLY A 98 -10.99 -10.97 -11.39
CA GLY A 98 -11.75 -11.82 -10.47
C GLY A 98 -11.75 -11.29 -9.04
N SER A 99 -11.93 -12.20 -8.09
CA SER A 99 -11.86 -11.88 -6.66
C SER A 99 -11.22 -13.02 -5.89
N ALA A 100 -10.58 -12.68 -4.77
CA ALA A 100 -10.10 -13.67 -3.81
C ALA A 100 -10.54 -13.29 -2.40
N HIS A 101 -10.77 -14.31 -1.59
CA HIS A 101 -11.16 -14.19 -0.20
C HIS A 101 -10.16 -14.97 0.65
N ILE A 102 -9.46 -14.27 1.53
CA ILE A 102 -8.45 -14.84 2.42
C ILE A 102 -9.01 -14.89 3.83
N THR A 103 -8.88 -16.06 4.45
CA THR A 103 -9.27 -16.31 5.85
C THR A 103 -8.19 -17.12 6.56
N PHE A 104 -8.29 -17.18 7.89
CA PHE A 104 -7.35 -17.90 8.74
C PHE A 104 -7.99 -19.08 9.45
N PRO A 105 -7.21 -20.11 9.87
CA PRO A 105 -7.71 -21.21 10.68
C PRO A 105 -8.26 -20.76 12.05
N GLU A 106 -7.71 -19.67 12.58
CA GLU A 106 -8.09 -19.09 13.87
C GLU A 106 -8.37 -17.59 13.71
N GLY A 107 -9.37 -17.10 14.48
CA GLY A 107 -9.81 -15.71 14.40
C GLY A 107 -10.87 -15.47 13.35
N ASP A 108 -11.43 -14.26 13.36
CA ASP A 108 -12.53 -13.84 12.48
C ASP A 108 -12.07 -12.82 11.43
N ASP A 109 -10.75 -12.56 11.35
CA ASP A 109 -10.21 -11.63 10.37
C ASP A 109 -10.28 -12.22 8.96
N GLU A 110 -10.79 -11.44 8.03
CA GLU A 110 -10.90 -11.80 6.61
C GLU A 110 -10.46 -10.65 5.70
N LEU A 111 -10.03 -11.00 4.49
CA LEU A 111 -9.67 -10.03 3.47
C LEU A 111 -10.29 -10.40 2.14
N TRP A 112 -11.10 -9.49 1.60
CA TRP A 112 -11.59 -9.54 0.24
C TRP A 112 -10.72 -8.70 -0.66
N ILE A 113 -10.08 -9.31 -1.65
CA ILE A 113 -9.31 -8.63 -2.69
C ILE A 113 -10.02 -8.73 -4.03
N LYS A 114 -10.00 -7.62 -4.75
CA LYS A 114 -10.54 -7.50 -6.11
C LYS A 114 -9.47 -6.86 -6.98
N ASP A 115 -9.63 -7.04 -8.27
CA ASP A 115 -8.80 -6.34 -9.26
C ASP A 115 -8.82 -4.82 -9.06
N GLY A 116 -7.75 -4.17 -9.47
CA GLY A 116 -7.56 -2.73 -9.32
C GLY A 116 -6.88 -2.33 -8.02
N GLU A 117 -7.38 -1.32 -7.34
CA GLU A 117 -6.72 -0.63 -6.21
C GLU A 117 -6.35 -1.56 -5.03
N ASN A 118 -7.19 -2.55 -4.73
CA ASN A 118 -6.93 -3.50 -3.64
C ASN A 118 -6.41 -4.86 -4.15
N GLY A 119 -6.05 -4.95 -5.43
CA GLY A 119 -5.59 -6.18 -6.06
C GLY A 119 -4.16 -6.57 -5.71
N LEU A 120 -3.38 -5.68 -5.10
CA LEU A 120 -2.00 -5.94 -4.71
C LEU A 120 -1.90 -6.12 -3.20
N ILE A 121 -1.38 -7.27 -2.78
CA ILE A 121 -1.11 -7.59 -1.37
C ILE A 121 0.30 -8.15 -1.20
N VAL A 122 0.74 -8.25 0.04
CA VAL A 122 1.97 -8.92 0.44
C VAL A 122 1.62 -10.27 1.07
N ALA A 123 2.30 -11.34 0.68
CA ALA A 123 2.18 -12.67 1.28
C ALA A 123 3.56 -13.12 1.76
N VAL A 124 3.76 -13.15 3.09
CA VAL A 124 5.05 -13.50 3.73
C VAL A 124 4.90 -14.51 4.86
N ASP A 125 3.73 -15.09 5.03
CA ASP A 125 3.43 -16.14 6.02
C ASP A 125 3.95 -17.51 5.57
N THR A 126 5.24 -17.56 5.21
CA THR A 126 5.95 -18.77 4.74
C THR A 126 6.26 -19.78 5.84
N VAL A 127 6.07 -19.40 7.09
CA VAL A 127 6.24 -20.27 8.29
C VAL A 127 4.90 -20.41 9.00
N GLY A 128 4.79 -21.37 9.93
CA GLY A 128 3.59 -21.56 10.74
C GLY A 128 2.44 -22.22 9.99
N VAL A 129 1.21 -21.83 10.30
CA VAL A 129 -0.02 -22.54 9.90
C VAL A 129 -0.42 -22.26 8.45
N GLY A 130 -0.24 -21.01 8.00
CA GLY A 130 -0.72 -20.55 6.69
C GLY A 130 -2.16 -20.04 6.73
N HIS A 131 -2.74 -19.83 5.54
CA HIS A 131 -4.06 -19.24 5.34
C HIS A 131 -4.88 -20.03 4.32
N TYR A 132 -6.19 -19.76 4.25
CA TYR A 132 -7.07 -20.22 3.18
C TYR A 132 -7.22 -19.09 2.15
N THR A 133 -7.33 -19.50 0.87
CA THR A 133 -7.73 -18.57 -0.21
C THR A 133 -8.81 -19.23 -1.06
N GLU A 134 -9.91 -18.51 -1.24
CA GLU A 134 -11.01 -18.89 -2.11
C GLU A 134 -11.11 -17.91 -3.28
N TYR A 135 -11.51 -18.41 -4.45
CA TYR A 135 -11.75 -17.66 -5.67
C TYR A 135 -13.22 -17.77 -6.08
N PRO A 136 -14.13 -17.00 -5.46
CA PRO A 136 -15.57 -17.22 -5.55
C PRO A 136 -16.21 -16.74 -6.85
N SER A 137 -15.48 -16.01 -7.71
CA SER A 137 -15.98 -15.51 -8.98
C SER A 137 -16.44 -16.63 -9.93
N ASP A 138 -17.44 -16.34 -10.78
CA ASP A 138 -17.89 -17.24 -11.85
C ASP A 138 -16.93 -17.29 -13.06
N ILE A 139 -15.97 -16.40 -13.10
CA ILE A 139 -14.88 -16.36 -14.09
C ILE A 139 -13.55 -16.75 -13.42
N PRO A 140 -12.58 -17.27 -14.19
CA PRO A 140 -11.25 -17.52 -13.65
C PRO A 140 -10.64 -16.26 -13.02
N ALA A 141 -10.01 -16.42 -11.86
CA ALA A 141 -9.16 -15.36 -11.32
C ALA A 141 -7.78 -15.42 -11.99
N ILE A 142 -7.24 -14.26 -12.32
CA ILE A 142 -5.92 -14.12 -12.94
C ILE A 142 -5.05 -13.31 -12.00
N ALA A 143 -3.85 -13.81 -11.71
CA ALA A 143 -2.92 -13.12 -10.82
C ALA A 143 -1.46 -13.25 -11.26
N LEU A 144 -0.64 -12.35 -10.73
CA LEU A 144 0.81 -12.47 -10.73
C LEU A 144 1.29 -12.84 -9.34
N GLN A 145 2.12 -13.86 -9.27
CA GLN A 145 2.97 -14.13 -8.11
C GLN A 145 4.33 -13.53 -8.38
N ILE A 146 4.77 -12.61 -7.52
CA ILE A 146 5.96 -11.78 -7.72
C ILE A 146 6.88 -11.97 -6.51
N PRO A 147 7.70 -13.05 -6.49
CA PRO A 147 8.58 -13.35 -5.37
C PRO A 147 9.63 -12.25 -5.17
N PHE A 148 9.86 -11.89 -3.91
CA PHE A 148 10.96 -11.00 -3.57
C PHE A 148 12.30 -11.70 -3.83
N LYS A 149 13.25 -10.95 -4.37
CA LYS A 149 14.61 -11.44 -4.52
C LYS A 149 15.17 -11.81 -3.14
N ASP A 150 15.79 -12.98 -3.07
CA ASP A 150 16.38 -13.52 -1.84
C ASP A 150 15.38 -13.67 -0.66
N GLY A 151 14.08 -13.64 -0.93
CA GLY A 151 13.03 -13.78 0.10
C GLY A 151 12.90 -12.58 1.04
N VAL A 152 13.49 -11.43 0.69
CA VAL A 152 13.50 -10.23 1.54
C VAL A 152 12.40 -9.27 1.10
N ALA A 153 11.42 -9.03 1.99
CA ALA A 153 10.40 -8.03 1.75
C ALA A 153 11.00 -6.61 1.73
N PRO A 154 10.43 -5.68 0.95
CA PRO A 154 10.87 -4.29 0.93
C PRO A 154 10.78 -3.64 2.30
N THR A 155 11.62 -2.63 2.54
CA THR A 155 11.62 -1.89 3.81
C THR A 155 10.25 -1.22 4.04
N HIS A 156 9.66 -1.50 5.18
CA HIS A 156 8.33 -1.05 5.57
C HIS A 156 8.23 -0.84 7.07
N ARG A 157 7.14 -0.22 7.51
CA ARG A 157 6.71 -0.21 8.91
C ARG A 157 5.29 -0.75 9.03
N VAL A 158 4.99 -1.44 10.11
CA VAL A 158 3.62 -1.84 10.45
C VAL A 158 2.89 -0.61 11.00
N VAL A 159 1.82 -0.20 10.32
CA VAL A 159 1.02 0.96 10.76
C VAL A 159 -0.17 0.54 11.61
N LYS A 160 -0.66 -0.69 11.44
CA LYS A 160 -1.65 -1.31 12.33
C LYS A 160 -1.68 -2.82 12.14
N HIS A 161 -2.20 -3.54 13.14
CA HIS A 161 -2.64 -4.93 12.99
C HIS A 161 -4.00 -4.97 12.28
N GLY A 162 -4.19 -5.98 11.42
CA GLY A 162 -5.35 -6.09 10.54
C GLY A 162 -5.12 -5.49 9.16
N PRO A 163 -6.07 -5.68 8.21
CA PRO A 163 -5.96 -5.19 6.84
C PRO A 163 -5.85 -3.68 6.76
N CYS A 164 -5.18 -3.16 5.73
CA CYS A 164 -5.22 -1.73 5.42
C CYS A 164 -6.67 -1.32 5.16
N SER A 165 -7.12 -0.26 5.80
CA SER A 165 -8.42 0.34 5.49
C SER A 165 -8.20 1.52 4.57
N LYS A 166 -9.10 1.75 3.62
CA LYS A 166 -9.14 3.01 2.88
C LYS A 166 -9.20 4.16 3.87
N THR A 167 -8.31 5.13 3.75
CA THR A 167 -8.34 6.33 4.58
C THR A 167 -9.56 7.18 4.19
N ALA A 168 -10.02 8.05 5.08
CA ALA A 168 -11.16 8.92 4.78
C ALA A 168 -10.87 9.92 3.63
N SER A 169 -9.59 10.15 3.29
CA SER A 169 -9.16 10.92 2.13
C SER A 169 -9.42 10.19 0.82
N ASP A 170 -9.19 8.88 0.77
CA ASP A 170 -9.40 8.07 -0.44
C ASP A 170 -10.89 8.03 -0.83
N LYS A 171 -11.79 8.01 0.18
CA LYS A 171 -13.25 8.08 -0.04
C LYS A 171 -13.73 9.44 -0.58
N LYS A 172 -12.95 10.51 -0.39
CA LYS A 172 -13.34 11.86 -0.81
C LYS A 172 -12.97 12.13 -2.26
N GLU A 173 -11.95 11.47 -2.78
CA GLU A 173 -11.50 11.62 -4.18
C GLU A 173 -12.40 10.83 -5.13
N GLU A 174 -12.93 9.69 -4.73
CA GLU A 174 -13.90 8.90 -5.51
C GLU A 174 -15.25 9.61 -5.69
N LEU A 175 -15.57 10.63 -4.87
CA LEU A 175 -16.83 11.40 -4.95
C LEU A 175 -16.69 12.72 -5.70
N THR A 176 -15.52 13.08 -6.20
CA THR A 176 -15.30 14.37 -6.84
C THR A 176 -14.67 14.21 -8.22
N ILE A 177 -15.41 13.61 -9.16
CA ILE A 177 -15.22 13.88 -10.58
C ILE A 177 -16.27 14.92 -10.95
N PRO A 178 -15.92 16.23 -11.01
CA PRO A 178 -16.83 17.23 -11.53
C PRO A 178 -16.87 17.08 -13.05
N GLY A 179 -17.97 16.65 -13.62
CA GLY A 179 -18.20 16.79 -15.05
C GLY A 179 -18.93 15.67 -15.80
N LEU A 180 -19.38 14.59 -15.16
CA LEU A 180 -20.01 13.50 -15.90
C LEU A 180 -21.56 13.49 -15.84
N LEU A 181 -22.20 14.54 -15.36
CA LEU A 181 -23.66 14.60 -15.20
C LEU A 181 -24.39 15.67 -16.05
N GLU A 182 -23.74 16.29 -17.03
CA GLU A 182 -24.37 17.33 -17.86
C GLU A 182 -24.58 16.96 -19.34
N GLU A 183 -24.24 15.77 -19.81
CA GLU A 183 -24.45 15.38 -21.23
C GLU A 183 -25.54 14.32 -21.44
N LEU A 184 -26.50 14.17 -20.54
CA LEU A 184 -27.68 13.32 -20.75
C LEU A 184 -28.97 14.11 -20.46
N LYS A 185 -29.15 15.23 -21.17
CA LYS A 185 -30.49 15.86 -21.37
C LYS A 185 -30.71 16.17 -22.81
#